data_23f7ee579e1de766f0f52afad9cd6f8d
#
_entry.id   23f7ee579e1de766f0f52afad9cd6f8d
#
_cell.length_a   1.000
_cell.length_b   1.000
_cell.length_c   1.000
_cell.angle_alpha   90.00
_cell.angle_beta   90.00
_cell.angle_gamma   90.00
#
_symmetry.space_group_name_H-M   'P 1'
#
loop_
_entity.id
_entity.type
_entity.pdbx_description
1 polymer ?
#
loop_
_entity_poly.entity_id
_entity_poly.type
_entity_poly.pdbx_seq_one_letter_code
_entity_poly.pdbx_strand_id
1 'polypeptide(L)'
;MNRGGELLGEGNYGCVFHPPIRCDNEKRRRSGVGKVVQRLEDALDEIKIGKKLFKIDPKGKFTNPMMSTCTIKKKNITQKDEEKIICGATSTLNNNTSYKQIIYKYKGVDLSVSESIQVKHFYNLALGLKLFQENNLCHRDIKEENILDLGKRYVFIDFGLSCKLDEVYSMEDSSWLLHPYIYYPPEFKIYAMMNDLLELDDEYLNNTEELVDDIFQQVEDSGYFDQYAQYKADLKDVGVYKNRRGDIYNAIHTIVNDTIGTNMSSANMKKYYKKLAMKADVFSLGIVMFLMTANNEELSLNEK
;
A
#
# COMPACT_ATOMS: atom_id res chain seq x y z
N MET A 1 -28.45 -11.32 22.19
CA MET A 1 -27.56 -10.13 22.05
C MET A 1 -26.25 -10.62 21.44
N ASN A 2 -25.94 -10.20 20.21
CA ASN A 2 -24.66 -10.53 19.56
C ASN A 2 -23.52 -9.87 20.35
N ARG A 3 -22.70 -10.67 21.02
CA ARG A 3 -21.62 -10.19 21.90
C ARG A 3 -20.27 -10.09 21.20
N GLY A 4 -20.14 -10.57 19.96
CA GLY A 4 -18.91 -10.52 19.14
C GLY A 4 -18.94 -9.41 18.10
N GLY A 5 -17.79 -8.87 17.70
CA GLY A 5 -17.63 -8.09 16.49
C GLY A 5 -17.73 -9.04 15.28
N GLU A 6 -18.31 -8.57 14.18
CA GLU A 6 -18.24 -9.29 12.90
C GLU A 6 -16.86 -9.05 12.31
N LEU A 7 -16.17 -10.10 11.88
CA LEU A 7 -14.92 -9.97 11.12
C LEU A 7 -15.27 -9.42 9.73
N LEU A 8 -14.70 -8.27 9.39
CA LEU A 8 -14.90 -7.63 8.09
C LEU A 8 -13.77 -7.96 7.11
N GLY A 9 -12.57 -8.18 7.61
CA GLY A 9 -11.41 -8.48 6.79
C GLY A 9 -10.22 -8.93 7.62
N GLU A 10 -9.32 -9.64 6.97
CA GLU A 10 -8.07 -10.15 7.50
C GLU A 10 -6.93 -9.77 6.57
N GLY A 11 -5.80 -9.36 7.12
CA GLY A 11 -4.59 -9.06 6.39
C GLY A 11 -3.34 -9.50 7.16
N ASN A 12 -2.18 -9.40 6.53
CA ASN A 12 -0.89 -9.83 7.10
C ASN A 12 -0.56 -9.16 8.44
N TYR A 13 -1.12 -7.97 8.70
CA TYR A 13 -0.81 -7.16 9.88
C TYR A 13 -1.91 -7.17 10.94
N GLY A 14 -3.06 -7.79 10.68
CA GLY A 14 -4.15 -7.82 11.66
C GLY A 14 -5.54 -8.04 11.06
N CYS A 15 -6.55 -7.86 11.91
CA CYS A 15 -7.95 -8.16 11.59
C CYS A 15 -8.85 -6.98 11.89
N VAL A 16 -9.88 -6.78 11.06
CA VAL A 16 -10.83 -5.68 11.17
C VAL A 16 -12.20 -6.20 11.60
N PHE A 17 -12.77 -5.59 12.64
CA PHE A 17 -14.04 -5.97 13.24
C PHE A 17 -15.07 -4.83 13.23
N HIS A 18 -16.34 -5.20 13.03
CA HIS A 18 -17.47 -4.27 13.23
C HIS A 18 -18.60 -4.94 14.04
N PRO A 19 -19.08 -4.28 15.11
CA PRO A 19 -18.43 -3.18 15.81
C PRO A 19 -17.07 -3.59 16.38
N PRO A 20 -16.22 -2.64 16.79
CA PRO A 20 -14.91 -2.94 17.39
C PRO A 20 -15.03 -3.93 18.56
N ILE A 21 -14.00 -4.75 18.77
CA ILE A 21 -13.91 -5.59 19.98
C ILE A 21 -13.92 -4.68 21.21
N ARG A 22 -14.54 -5.14 22.29
CA ARG A 22 -14.60 -4.36 23.53
C ARG A 22 -13.20 -4.15 24.11
N CYS A 23 -12.85 -2.92 24.34
CA CYS A 23 -11.59 -2.56 24.96
C CYS A 23 -11.49 -3.09 26.42
N ASP A 24 -10.26 -3.35 26.87
CA ASP A 24 -10.03 -3.71 28.27
C ASP A 24 -10.47 -2.55 29.17
N ASN A 25 -11.13 -2.88 30.30
CA ASN A 25 -11.68 -1.93 31.25
C ASN A 25 -12.82 -1.00 30.74
N GLU A 26 -13.36 -1.23 29.53
CA GLU A 26 -14.53 -0.49 29.04
C GLU A 26 -15.81 -1.34 29.11
N LYS A 27 -16.92 -0.70 29.54
CA LYS A 27 -18.22 -1.40 29.66
C LYS A 27 -18.94 -1.54 28.31
N ARG A 28 -18.72 -0.62 27.37
CA ARG A 28 -19.40 -0.55 26.07
C ARG A 28 -18.39 -0.64 24.93
N ARG A 29 -18.85 -1.17 23.80
CA ARG A 29 -18.11 -1.09 22.55
C ARG A 29 -18.15 0.33 22.01
N ARG A 30 -17.06 0.71 21.34
CA ARG A 30 -16.98 1.97 20.61
C ARG A 30 -17.73 1.86 19.27
N SER A 31 -18.12 2.98 18.72
CA SER A 31 -18.62 3.05 17.33
C SER A 31 -17.47 2.95 16.33
N GLY A 32 -17.78 2.66 15.09
CA GLY A 32 -16.81 2.52 14.01
C GLY A 32 -16.33 1.10 13.78
N VAL A 33 -15.16 0.95 13.18
CA VAL A 33 -14.49 -0.34 12.94
C VAL A 33 -13.20 -0.41 13.76
N GLY A 34 -12.86 -1.60 14.24
CA GLY A 34 -11.66 -1.84 15.03
C GLY A 34 -10.66 -2.72 14.29
N LYS A 35 -9.47 -2.21 13.98
CA LYS A 35 -8.34 -3.00 13.47
C LYS A 35 -7.52 -3.48 14.66
N VAL A 36 -7.46 -4.79 14.85
CA VAL A 36 -6.60 -5.45 15.85
C VAL A 36 -5.29 -5.76 15.17
N VAL A 37 -4.21 -5.14 15.64
CA VAL A 37 -2.89 -5.30 15.06
C VAL A 37 -2.10 -6.34 15.84
N GLN A 38 -1.45 -7.25 15.12
CA GLN A 38 -0.77 -8.41 15.69
C GLN A 38 0.47 -8.03 16.49
N ARG A 39 1.36 -7.25 15.89
CA ARG A 39 2.61 -6.83 16.51
C ARG A 39 2.46 -5.44 17.11
N LEU A 40 3.03 -5.25 18.32
CA LEU A 40 2.94 -3.96 19.00
C LEU A 40 3.66 -2.85 18.23
N GLU A 41 4.79 -3.15 17.63
CA GLU A 41 5.58 -2.19 16.84
C GLU A 41 4.79 -1.68 15.66
N ASP A 42 4.20 -2.58 14.84
CA ASP A 42 3.35 -2.23 13.70
C ASP A 42 2.17 -1.35 14.14
N ALA A 43 1.56 -1.70 15.29
CA ALA A 43 0.47 -0.90 15.84
C ALA A 43 0.92 0.51 16.23
N LEU A 44 2.11 0.66 16.80
CA LEU A 44 2.64 1.97 17.23
C LEU A 44 2.96 2.85 16.03
N ASP A 45 3.51 2.28 14.96
CA ASP A 45 3.80 3.00 13.72
C ASP A 45 2.51 3.43 13.02
N GLU A 46 1.54 2.54 12.86
CA GLU A 46 0.24 2.89 12.30
C GLU A 46 -0.48 3.98 13.12
N ILE A 47 -0.39 3.92 14.46
CA ILE A 47 -0.93 4.96 15.36
C ILE A 47 -0.21 6.31 15.16
N LYS A 48 1.11 6.30 14.98
CA LYS A 48 1.91 7.51 14.74
C LYS A 48 1.48 8.19 13.44
N ILE A 49 1.34 7.42 12.37
CA ILE A 49 0.82 7.90 11.08
C ILE A 49 -0.63 8.36 11.21
N GLY A 50 -1.50 7.57 11.85
CA GLY A 50 -2.91 7.92 12.07
C GLY A 50 -3.10 9.24 12.80
N LYS A 51 -2.26 9.55 13.80
CA LYS A 51 -2.26 10.86 14.48
C LYS A 51 -1.85 12.01 13.55
N LYS A 52 -0.90 11.78 12.65
CA LYS A 52 -0.48 12.77 11.65
C LYS A 52 -1.60 13.00 10.63
N LEU A 53 -2.21 11.94 10.12
CA LEU A 53 -3.34 12.00 9.19
C LEU A 53 -4.54 12.74 9.81
N PHE A 54 -4.85 12.48 11.08
CA PHE A 54 -5.93 13.19 11.77
C PHE A 54 -5.69 14.72 11.85
N LYS A 55 -4.43 15.17 11.91
CA LYS A 55 -4.10 16.60 11.92
C LYS A 55 -4.29 17.24 10.54
N ILE A 56 -3.96 16.55 9.45
CA ILE A 56 -4.02 17.08 8.09
C ILE A 56 -5.37 16.85 7.42
N ASP A 57 -6.09 15.80 7.81
CA ASP A 57 -7.44 15.45 7.32
C ASP A 57 -8.41 15.14 8.46
N PRO A 58 -8.69 16.09 9.38
CA PRO A 58 -9.49 15.84 10.58
C PRO A 58 -10.94 15.48 10.28
N LYS A 59 -11.45 15.86 9.10
CA LYS A 59 -12.82 15.54 8.66
C LYS A 59 -12.93 14.19 7.98
N GLY A 60 -11.80 13.54 7.64
CA GLY A 60 -11.77 12.29 6.90
C GLY A 60 -12.32 12.47 5.48
N LYS A 61 -11.87 13.51 4.81
CA LYS A 61 -12.23 13.75 3.41
C LYS A 61 -11.55 12.75 2.49
N PHE A 62 -10.31 12.42 2.78
CA PHE A 62 -9.42 11.58 1.97
C PHE A 62 -9.04 10.27 2.63
N THR A 63 -9.16 10.18 3.96
CA THR A 63 -8.77 9.03 4.76
C THR A 63 -9.91 8.56 5.66
N ASN A 64 -9.82 7.33 6.19
CA ASN A 64 -10.67 6.90 7.29
C ASN A 64 -10.05 7.35 8.63
N PRO A 65 -10.61 8.36 9.33
CA PRO A 65 -9.97 8.93 10.49
C PRO A 65 -9.85 7.93 11.64
N MET A 66 -8.65 7.86 12.22
CA MET A 66 -8.43 7.19 13.49
C MET A 66 -9.08 7.98 14.62
N MET A 67 -10.07 7.36 15.28
CA MET A 67 -10.83 8.00 16.36
C MET A 67 -10.16 7.82 17.70
N SER A 68 -9.61 6.64 17.95
CA SER A 68 -8.98 6.29 19.22
C SER A 68 -8.24 4.96 19.12
N THR A 69 -7.50 4.65 20.16
CA THR A 69 -6.85 3.36 20.32
C THR A 69 -7.18 2.77 21.68
N CYS A 70 -7.15 1.47 21.80
CA CYS A 70 -7.29 0.78 23.08
C CYS A 70 -6.51 -0.52 23.12
N THR A 71 -6.43 -1.11 24.29
CA THR A 71 -5.89 -2.45 24.50
C THR A 71 -7.05 -3.43 24.63
N ILE A 72 -6.93 -4.57 23.98
CA ILE A 72 -7.83 -5.72 24.13
C ILE A 72 -7.03 -6.90 24.68
N LYS A 73 -7.71 -7.74 25.46
CA LYS A 73 -7.17 -9.01 25.97
C LYS A 73 -7.97 -10.16 25.40
N LYS A 74 -7.37 -11.34 25.30
CA LYS A 74 -8.06 -12.55 24.82
C LYS A 74 -9.39 -12.79 25.53
N LYS A 75 -9.49 -12.54 26.83
CA LYS A 75 -10.75 -12.66 27.59
C LYS A 75 -11.89 -11.76 27.07
N ASN A 76 -11.60 -10.72 26.30
CA ASN A 76 -12.59 -9.82 25.72
C ASN A 76 -13.07 -10.31 24.33
N ILE A 77 -12.38 -11.30 23.80
CA ILE A 77 -12.71 -12.01 22.56
C ILE A 77 -13.58 -13.18 23.00
N THR A 78 -14.83 -13.24 22.54
CA THR A 78 -15.74 -14.33 22.91
C THR A 78 -15.42 -15.60 22.11
N GLN A 79 -15.85 -16.78 22.61
CA GLN A 79 -15.73 -18.04 21.85
C GLN A 79 -16.32 -17.96 20.43
N LYS A 80 -17.42 -17.20 20.24
CA LYS A 80 -18.01 -16.94 18.92
C LYS A 80 -17.13 -16.01 18.06
N ASP A 81 -16.35 -15.16 18.68
CA ASP A 81 -15.36 -14.35 17.99
C ASP A 81 -14.13 -15.22 17.68
N GLU A 82 -13.73 -16.16 18.54
CA GLU A 82 -12.62 -17.09 18.31
C GLU A 82 -12.90 -18.05 17.13
N GLU A 83 -14.11 -18.54 16.98
CA GLU A 83 -14.50 -19.38 15.82
C GLU A 83 -14.52 -18.58 14.50
N LYS A 84 -14.71 -17.26 14.57
CA LYS A 84 -14.67 -16.33 13.44
C LYS A 84 -13.31 -15.66 13.25
N ILE A 85 -12.49 -15.63 14.31
CA ILE A 85 -11.12 -15.13 14.33
C ILE A 85 -10.18 -16.28 13.91
N ILE A 86 -10.33 -16.76 12.69
CA ILE A 86 -9.21 -17.38 12.00
C ILE A 86 -8.37 -16.23 11.42
N CYS A 87 -8.01 -15.30 12.26
CA CYS A 87 -6.93 -14.38 11.97
C CYS A 87 -5.66 -15.19 12.20
N GLY A 88 -4.88 -15.50 11.18
CA GLY A 88 -3.62 -16.24 11.31
C GLY A 88 -2.71 -15.64 12.39
N ALA A 89 -2.91 -14.35 12.64
CA ALA A 89 -2.34 -13.58 13.73
C ALA A 89 -2.82 -14.00 15.13
N THR A 90 -4.01 -14.57 15.26
CA THR A 90 -4.61 -14.83 16.58
C THR A 90 -4.66 -16.30 16.96
N SER A 91 -4.34 -17.22 16.05
CA SER A 91 -4.30 -18.68 16.32
C SER A 91 -3.31 -19.07 17.43
N THR A 92 -2.33 -18.20 17.72
CA THR A 92 -1.32 -18.38 18.78
C THR A 92 -1.58 -17.53 20.02
N LEU A 93 -2.78 -16.98 20.19
CA LEU A 93 -3.10 -16.09 21.31
C LEU A 93 -2.97 -16.82 22.66
N ASN A 94 -1.93 -16.49 23.40
CA ASN A 94 -1.85 -16.82 24.82
C ASN A 94 -2.88 -15.98 25.60
N ASN A 95 -3.55 -16.56 26.61
CA ASN A 95 -4.56 -15.91 27.43
C ASN A 95 -4.12 -14.59 28.09
N ASN A 96 -2.81 -14.39 28.25
CA ASN A 96 -2.20 -13.21 28.86
C ASN A 96 -1.75 -12.15 27.85
N THR A 97 -1.84 -12.42 26.53
CA THR A 97 -1.39 -11.47 25.50
C THR A 97 -2.38 -10.33 25.34
N SER A 98 -1.86 -9.13 25.27
CA SER A 98 -2.61 -7.90 25.01
C SER A 98 -2.31 -7.41 23.61
N TYR A 99 -3.35 -6.99 22.90
CA TYR A 99 -3.25 -6.47 21.52
C TYR A 99 -3.66 -5.01 21.51
N LYS A 100 -3.09 -4.25 20.58
CA LYS A 100 -3.58 -2.92 20.27
C LYS A 100 -4.71 -3.02 19.27
N GLN A 101 -5.80 -2.30 19.55
CA GLN A 101 -6.89 -2.07 18.62
C GLN A 101 -6.93 -0.59 18.26
N ILE A 102 -6.95 -0.31 16.97
CA ILE A 102 -7.10 1.02 16.40
C ILE A 102 -8.55 1.16 15.95
N ILE A 103 -9.24 2.21 16.41
CA ILE A 103 -10.65 2.45 16.09
C ILE A 103 -10.73 3.51 15.00
N TYR A 104 -11.31 3.13 13.87
CA TYR A 104 -11.57 4.01 12.72
C TYR A 104 -13.05 4.39 12.64
N LYS A 105 -13.31 5.54 12.02
CA LYS A 105 -14.64 6.16 12.01
C LYS A 105 -15.64 5.44 11.13
N TYR A 106 -15.25 5.11 9.89
CA TYR A 106 -16.17 4.65 8.87
C TYR A 106 -16.14 3.13 8.72
N LYS A 107 -17.33 2.55 8.54
CA LYS A 107 -17.54 1.26 7.91
C LYS A 107 -17.88 1.55 6.44
N GLY A 108 -17.10 1.02 5.52
CA GLY A 108 -17.33 1.07 4.08
C GLY A 108 -17.17 -0.32 3.48
N VAL A 109 -17.29 -0.40 2.18
CA VAL A 109 -16.94 -1.58 1.38
C VAL A 109 -15.61 -1.26 0.72
N ASP A 110 -14.65 -2.19 0.72
CA ASP A 110 -13.44 -1.98 -0.05
C ASP A 110 -13.74 -1.99 -1.55
N LEU A 111 -12.87 -1.34 -2.33
CA LEU A 111 -13.16 -1.11 -3.74
C LEU A 111 -13.10 -2.41 -4.55
N SER A 112 -12.40 -3.45 -4.09
CA SER A 112 -12.24 -4.73 -4.76
C SER A 112 -13.57 -5.51 -4.88
N VAL A 113 -14.51 -5.26 -3.96
CA VAL A 113 -15.84 -5.89 -3.91
C VAL A 113 -16.97 -4.89 -4.12
N SER A 114 -16.66 -3.64 -4.52
CA SER A 114 -17.68 -2.63 -4.83
C SER A 114 -18.38 -2.96 -6.15
N GLU A 115 -19.70 -3.03 -6.11
CA GLU A 115 -20.53 -3.39 -7.29
C GLU A 115 -20.61 -2.26 -8.33
N SER A 116 -20.28 -1.01 -7.95
CA SER A 116 -20.42 0.15 -8.81
C SER A 116 -19.25 1.11 -8.68
N ILE A 117 -18.48 1.24 -9.75
CA ILE A 117 -17.31 2.12 -9.78
C ILE A 117 -17.72 3.53 -10.24
N GLN A 118 -17.38 4.52 -9.43
CA GLN A 118 -17.63 5.93 -9.71
C GLN A 118 -16.33 6.65 -10.07
N VAL A 119 -16.04 6.81 -11.35
CA VAL A 119 -14.78 7.43 -11.86
C VAL A 119 -14.50 8.79 -11.21
N LYS A 120 -15.54 9.63 -11.02
CA LYS A 120 -15.41 10.93 -10.35
C LYS A 120 -14.83 10.87 -8.93
N HIS A 121 -14.98 9.75 -8.23
CA HIS A 121 -14.48 9.60 -6.86
C HIS A 121 -12.95 9.39 -6.81
N PHE A 122 -12.33 8.95 -7.92
CA PHE A 122 -10.86 8.88 -8.02
C PHE A 122 -10.21 10.27 -7.94
N TYR A 123 -10.90 11.31 -8.41
CA TYR A 123 -10.42 12.68 -8.24
C TYR A 123 -10.21 13.04 -6.76
N ASN A 124 -11.09 12.56 -5.87
CA ASN A 124 -10.91 12.74 -4.43
C ASN A 124 -9.64 12.06 -3.91
N LEU A 125 -9.35 10.85 -4.39
CA LEU A 125 -8.12 10.14 -4.03
C LEU A 125 -6.87 10.87 -4.55
N ALA A 126 -6.88 11.36 -5.78
CA ALA A 126 -5.77 12.16 -6.31
C ALA A 126 -5.49 13.42 -5.47
N LEU A 127 -6.53 14.12 -5.00
CA LEU A 127 -6.38 15.23 -4.05
C LEU A 127 -5.83 14.78 -2.70
N GLY A 128 -6.20 13.57 -2.25
CA GLY A 128 -5.64 12.95 -1.04
C GLY A 128 -4.14 12.70 -1.17
N LEU A 129 -3.68 12.14 -2.30
CA LEU A 129 -2.24 11.95 -2.57
C LEU A 129 -1.47 13.27 -2.58
N LYS A 130 -2.04 14.32 -3.20
CA LYS A 130 -1.45 15.65 -3.15
C LYS A 130 -1.27 16.13 -1.70
N LEU A 131 -2.32 15.98 -0.86
CA LEU A 131 -2.24 16.33 0.55
C LEU A 131 -1.15 15.52 1.29
N PHE A 132 -1.00 14.23 1.00
CA PHE A 132 0.04 13.40 1.62
C PHE A 132 1.44 13.90 1.24
N GLN A 133 1.69 14.14 -0.04
CA GLN A 133 2.97 14.66 -0.54
C GLN A 133 3.33 16.02 0.07
N GLU A 134 2.37 16.96 0.15
CA GLU A 134 2.54 18.27 0.77
C GLU A 134 2.88 18.17 2.27
N ASN A 135 2.51 17.06 2.91
CA ASN A 135 2.80 16.78 4.31
C ASN A 135 3.92 15.74 4.53
N ASN A 136 4.75 15.52 3.51
CA ASN A 136 5.88 14.59 3.58
C ASN A 136 5.46 13.18 4.02
N LEU A 137 4.40 12.64 3.39
CA LEU A 137 3.88 11.29 3.62
C LEU A 137 3.77 10.53 2.31
N CYS A 138 3.95 9.20 2.36
CA CYS A 138 3.59 8.26 1.33
C CYS A 138 2.80 7.10 1.93
N HIS A 139 1.86 6.55 1.13
CA HIS A 139 1.01 5.44 1.54
C HIS A 139 1.71 4.09 1.42
N ARG A 140 2.32 3.84 0.25
CA ARG A 140 3.12 2.66 -0.11
C ARG A 140 2.36 1.34 -0.27
N ASP A 141 1.04 1.32 -0.07
CA ASP A 141 0.21 0.12 -0.28
C ASP A 141 -1.15 0.51 -0.86
N ILE A 142 -1.14 1.25 -1.97
CA ILE A 142 -2.38 1.62 -2.67
C ILE A 142 -2.77 0.49 -3.59
N LYS A 143 -3.92 -0.11 -3.29
CA LYS A 143 -4.61 -1.15 -4.03
C LYS A 143 -6.10 -1.06 -3.72
N GLU A 144 -6.93 -1.77 -4.47
CA GLU A 144 -8.39 -1.70 -4.34
C GLU A 144 -8.88 -2.07 -2.95
N GLU A 145 -8.25 -3.04 -2.27
CA GLU A 145 -8.62 -3.45 -0.92
C GLU A 145 -8.29 -2.36 0.12
N ASN A 146 -7.39 -1.45 -0.20
CA ASN A 146 -6.98 -0.35 0.67
C ASN A 146 -7.67 0.97 0.34
N ILE A 147 -8.77 0.92 -0.42
CA ILE A 147 -9.66 2.04 -0.73
C ILE A 147 -11.08 1.66 -0.31
N LEU A 148 -11.69 2.46 0.57
CA LEU A 148 -13.09 2.29 0.96
C LEU A 148 -14.00 3.13 0.07
N ASP A 149 -15.04 2.48 -0.44
CA ASP A 149 -16.22 3.14 -0.97
C ASP A 149 -17.18 3.49 0.18
N LEU A 150 -17.47 4.77 0.33
CA LEU A 150 -18.44 5.32 1.27
C LEU A 150 -19.76 5.73 0.57
N GLY A 151 -19.96 5.30 -0.69
CA GLY A 151 -21.10 5.62 -1.54
C GLY A 151 -21.05 7.03 -2.16
N LYS A 152 -20.51 8.02 -1.44
CA LYS A 152 -20.40 9.41 -1.91
C LYS A 152 -18.99 9.85 -2.24
N ARG A 153 -17.99 9.08 -1.87
CA ARG A 153 -16.56 9.28 -2.13
C ARG A 153 -15.78 8.03 -1.78
N TYR A 154 -14.58 7.95 -2.33
CA TYR A 154 -13.55 6.99 -1.94
C TYR A 154 -12.58 7.61 -0.95
N VAL A 155 -12.06 6.79 -0.01
CA VAL A 155 -11.06 7.20 0.97
C VAL A 155 -9.99 6.11 1.14
N PHE A 156 -8.76 6.54 1.39
CA PHE A 156 -7.67 5.61 1.69
C PHE A 156 -7.80 5.02 3.10
N ILE A 157 -7.40 3.75 3.22
CA ILE A 157 -7.27 3.01 4.48
C ILE A 157 -5.96 2.24 4.50
N ASP A 158 -5.68 1.63 5.63
CA ASP A 158 -4.49 0.79 5.89
C ASP A 158 -3.16 1.49 5.64
N PHE A 159 -2.79 2.31 6.61
CA PHE A 159 -1.52 3.05 6.62
C PHE A 159 -0.39 2.28 7.33
N GLY A 160 -0.48 0.95 7.43
CA GLY A 160 0.50 0.11 8.10
C GLY A 160 1.90 0.16 7.47
N LEU A 161 1.97 0.33 6.14
CA LEU A 161 3.23 0.49 5.40
C LEU A 161 3.64 1.95 5.15
N SER A 162 2.82 2.90 5.60
CA SER A 162 3.05 4.32 5.33
C SER A 162 4.24 4.87 6.12
N CYS A 163 4.98 5.76 5.51
CA CYS A 163 6.12 6.42 6.14
C CYS A 163 6.25 7.88 5.70
N LYS A 164 7.21 8.59 6.28
CA LYS A 164 7.61 9.89 5.73
C LYS A 164 8.47 9.67 4.48
N LEU A 165 8.32 10.56 3.50
CA LEU A 165 9.13 10.53 2.29
C LEU A 165 10.64 10.58 2.58
N ASP A 166 11.04 11.24 3.66
CA ASP A 166 12.45 11.32 4.07
C ASP A 166 12.94 10.01 4.73
N GLU A 167 12.03 9.16 5.21
CA GLU A 167 12.33 7.88 5.86
C GLU A 167 12.36 6.71 4.86
N VAL A 168 11.84 6.89 3.64
CA VAL A 168 11.79 5.82 2.61
C VAL A 168 13.17 5.24 2.29
N TYR A 169 14.19 6.09 2.31
CA TYR A 169 15.58 5.70 2.00
C TYR A 169 16.31 5.03 3.18
N SER A 170 15.86 5.24 4.41
CA SER A 170 16.51 4.70 5.61
C SER A 170 16.07 3.28 5.98
N MET A 171 15.21 2.67 5.18
CA MET A 171 14.75 1.31 5.43
C MET A 171 15.88 0.34 5.04
N GLU A 172 16.44 -0.31 6.05
CA GLU A 172 17.56 -1.28 5.93
C GLU A 172 17.22 -2.51 5.08
N ASP A 173 15.93 -2.74 4.80
CA ASP A 173 15.47 -3.86 4.02
C ASP A 173 14.77 -3.39 2.73
N SER A 174 15.53 -3.36 1.63
CA SER A 174 15.00 -3.10 0.29
C SER A 174 14.39 -4.36 -0.37
N SER A 175 14.46 -5.52 0.29
CA SER A 175 14.01 -6.80 -0.26
C SER A 175 12.54 -6.79 -0.69
N TRP A 176 11.69 -6.00 0.00
CA TRP A 176 10.29 -5.83 -0.37
C TRP A 176 10.10 -5.15 -1.74
N LEU A 177 11.08 -4.36 -2.21
CA LEU A 177 11.07 -3.74 -3.54
C LEU A 177 11.36 -4.76 -4.66
N LEU A 178 11.99 -5.88 -4.32
CA LEU A 178 12.34 -6.93 -5.27
C LEU A 178 11.15 -7.87 -5.58
N HIS A 179 10.14 -7.90 -4.72
CA HIS A 179 8.95 -8.71 -4.98
C HIS A 179 8.14 -8.14 -6.15
N PRO A 180 7.72 -9.00 -7.09
CA PRO A 180 6.85 -8.58 -8.17
C PRO A 180 5.50 -8.13 -7.57
N TYR A 181 5.20 -6.85 -7.71
CA TYR A 181 3.97 -6.24 -7.22
C TYR A 181 3.51 -5.17 -8.20
N ILE A 182 2.41 -5.44 -8.90
CA ILE A 182 1.96 -4.64 -10.04
C ILE A 182 1.67 -3.18 -9.69
N TYR A 183 1.33 -2.89 -8.43
CA TYR A 183 1.06 -1.53 -7.96
C TYR A 183 2.33 -0.72 -7.72
N TYR A 184 3.52 -1.34 -7.74
CA TYR A 184 4.77 -0.59 -7.66
C TYR A 184 5.30 -0.24 -9.05
N PRO A 185 5.78 1.00 -9.25
CA PRO A 185 6.46 1.34 -10.48
C PRO A 185 7.72 0.49 -10.64
N PRO A 186 8.01 0.03 -11.88
CA PRO A 186 9.18 -0.81 -12.14
C PRO A 186 10.50 -0.14 -11.74
N GLU A 187 10.52 1.18 -11.74
CA GLU A 187 11.66 1.98 -11.30
C GLU A 187 12.08 1.72 -9.86
N PHE A 188 11.18 1.29 -8.99
CA PHE A 188 11.54 0.90 -7.62
C PHE A 188 12.49 -0.29 -7.59
N LYS A 189 12.26 -1.29 -8.44
CA LYS A 189 13.16 -2.43 -8.57
C LYS A 189 14.53 -2.01 -9.07
N ILE A 190 14.55 -1.16 -10.08
CA ILE A 190 15.80 -0.65 -10.66
C ILE A 190 16.64 0.01 -9.58
N TYR A 191 16.03 0.86 -8.74
CA TYR A 191 16.77 1.55 -7.67
C TYR A 191 17.22 0.63 -6.54
N ALA A 192 16.43 -0.38 -6.18
CA ALA A 192 16.86 -1.36 -5.18
C ALA A 192 18.09 -2.10 -5.65
N MET A 193 18.08 -2.53 -6.91
CA MET A 193 19.20 -3.23 -7.53
C MET A 193 20.43 -2.32 -7.70
N MET A 194 20.24 -1.06 -8.11
CA MET A 194 21.34 -0.09 -8.22
C MET A 194 22.01 0.19 -6.86
N ASN A 195 21.27 0.13 -5.76
CA ASN A 195 21.87 0.29 -4.44
C ASN A 195 22.83 -0.86 -4.13
N ASP A 196 22.48 -2.09 -4.48
CA ASP A 196 23.35 -3.25 -4.32
C ASP A 196 24.55 -3.19 -5.29
N LEU A 197 24.36 -2.62 -6.49
CA LEU A 197 25.39 -2.44 -7.49
C LEU A 197 26.41 -1.33 -7.15
N LEU A 198 26.05 -0.35 -6.28
CA LEU A 198 26.97 0.68 -5.81
C LEU A 198 28.13 0.12 -4.96
N GLU A 199 28.02 -1.11 -4.47
CA GLU A 199 29.09 -1.82 -3.80
C GLU A 199 30.06 -2.53 -4.77
N LEU A 200 29.78 -2.45 -6.08
CA LEU A 200 30.61 -3.10 -7.13
C LEU A 200 31.73 -2.19 -7.62
N ASP A 201 32.64 -2.81 -8.35
CA ASP A 201 33.84 -2.19 -8.92
C ASP A 201 33.50 -1.04 -9.90
N ASP A 202 34.32 0.01 -9.87
CA ASP A 202 34.21 1.17 -10.77
C ASP A 202 34.30 0.77 -12.26
N GLU A 203 35.02 -0.32 -12.61
CA GLU A 203 35.15 -0.82 -13.98
C GLU A 203 33.79 -1.35 -14.51
N TYR A 204 33.04 -2.07 -13.68
CA TYR A 204 31.70 -2.56 -14.02
C TYR A 204 30.70 -1.42 -14.16
N LEU A 205 30.75 -0.44 -13.28
CA LEU A 205 29.85 0.73 -13.31
C LEU A 205 30.10 1.62 -14.56
N ASN A 206 31.25 1.54 -15.19
CA ASN A 206 31.57 2.29 -16.40
C ASN A 206 31.02 1.62 -17.69
N ASN A 207 30.59 0.36 -17.64
CA ASN A 207 29.95 -0.32 -18.76
C ASN A 207 28.42 -0.21 -18.67
N THR A 208 27.88 0.93 -19.07
CA THR A 208 26.45 1.23 -18.93
C THR A 208 25.53 0.29 -19.71
N GLU A 209 25.95 -0.27 -20.84
CA GLU A 209 25.13 -1.22 -21.61
C GLU A 209 25.01 -2.56 -20.86
N GLU A 210 26.12 -3.11 -20.40
CA GLU A 210 26.13 -4.36 -19.63
C GLU A 210 25.31 -4.22 -18.35
N LEU A 211 25.44 -3.09 -17.66
CA LEU A 211 24.66 -2.78 -16.45
C LEU A 211 23.16 -2.71 -16.74
N VAL A 212 22.75 -2.11 -17.84
CA VAL A 212 21.34 -2.06 -18.26
C VAL A 212 20.81 -3.45 -18.55
N ASP A 213 21.57 -4.27 -19.26
CA ASP A 213 21.18 -5.63 -19.61
C ASP A 213 21.06 -6.52 -18.36
N ASP A 214 21.99 -6.42 -17.43
CA ASP A 214 21.96 -7.17 -16.17
C ASP A 214 20.78 -6.77 -15.29
N ILE A 215 20.51 -5.49 -15.14
CA ILE A 215 19.33 -4.98 -14.41
C ILE A 215 18.04 -5.48 -15.08
N PHE A 216 17.97 -5.42 -16.42
CA PHE A 216 16.80 -5.89 -17.14
C PHE A 216 16.59 -7.40 -16.98
N GLN A 217 17.66 -8.19 -17.05
CA GLN A 217 17.61 -9.64 -16.82
C GLN A 217 17.11 -9.97 -15.42
N GLN A 218 17.57 -9.28 -14.41
CA GLN A 218 17.09 -9.48 -13.04
C GLN A 218 15.61 -9.10 -12.88
N VAL A 219 15.13 -8.07 -13.59
CA VAL A 219 13.68 -7.74 -13.61
C VAL A 219 12.89 -8.88 -14.25
N GLU A 220 13.42 -9.50 -15.32
CA GLU A 220 12.82 -10.69 -15.94
C GLU A 220 12.79 -11.88 -14.97
N ASP A 221 13.93 -12.22 -14.38
CA ASP A 221 14.08 -13.36 -13.47
C ASP A 221 13.23 -13.21 -12.21
N SER A 222 12.90 -11.99 -11.81
CA SER A 222 12.01 -11.71 -10.67
C SER A 222 10.55 -12.11 -10.90
N GLY A 223 10.16 -12.56 -12.10
CA GLY A 223 8.77 -12.87 -12.45
C GLY A 223 7.87 -11.63 -12.62
N TYR A 224 8.45 -10.43 -12.73
CA TYR A 224 7.69 -9.18 -12.89
C TYR A 224 6.79 -9.20 -14.13
N PHE A 225 7.31 -9.73 -15.24
CA PHE A 225 6.54 -9.82 -16.48
C PHE A 225 5.47 -10.90 -16.45
N ASP A 226 5.68 -11.97 -15.69
CA ASP A 226 4.70 -13.06 -15.54
C ASP A 226 3.44 -12.58 -14.80
N GLN A 227 3.60 -11.75 -13.79
CA GLN A 227 2.47 -11.11 -13.12
C GLN A 227 1.70 -10.19 -14.07
N TYR A 228 2.41 -9.39 -14.86
CA TYR A 228 1.77 -8.60 -15.92
C TYR A 228 1.04 -9.46 -16.94
N ALA A 229 1.60 -10.63 -17.31
CA ALA A 229 0.97 -11.55 -18.25
C ALA A 229 -0.33 -12.15 -17.69
N GLN A 230 -0.39 -12.43 -16.38
CA GLN A 230 -1.60 -12.91 -15.71
C GLN A 230 -2.72 -11.86 -15.78
N TYR A 231 -2.42 -10.61 -15.44
CA TYR A 231 -3.38 -9.51 -15.58
C TYR A 231 -3.70 -9.18 -17.05
N LYS A 232 -2.77 -9.37 -17.96
CA LYS A 232 -2.98 -9.17 -19.39
C LYS A 232 -3.96 -10.17 -20.01
N ALA A 233 -4.09 -11.38 -19.45
CA ALA A 233 -5.08 -12.35 -19.91
C ALA A 233 -6.51 -11.82 -19.74
N ASP A 234 -6.75 -11.05 -18.66
CA ASP A 234 -8.03 -10.40 -18.38
C ASP A 234 -8.21 -9.06 -19.14
N LEU A 235 -7.10 -8.48 -19.64
CA LEU A 235 -7.06 -7.15 -20.29
C LEU A 235 -6.73 -7.23 -21.80
N LYS A 236 -7.05 -8.34 -22.45
CA LYS A 236 -6.65 -8.66 -23.84
C LYS A 236 -6.93 -7.58 -24.88
N ASP A 237 -7.89 -6.69 -24.64
CA ASP A 237 -8.35 -5.72 -25.64
C ASP A 237 -7.83 -4.29 -25.43
N VAL A 238 -7.11 -4.01 -24.35
CA VAL A 238 -6.59 -2.66 -24.09
C VAL A 238 -5.16 -2.55 -24.60
N GLY A 239 -4.97 -1.89 -25.74
CA GLY A 239 -3.69 -1.77 -26.46
C GLY A 239 -2.52 -1.11 -25.72
N VAL A 240 -2.68 -0.76 -24.44
CA VAL A 240 -1.70 -0.05 -23.60
C VAL A 240 -0.44 -0.86 -23.27
N TYR A 241 -0.48 -2.20 -23.41
CA TYR A 241 0.61 -3.07 -22.92
C TYR A 241 1.46 -3.74 -24.02
N LYS A 242 1.31 -3.37 -25.28
CA LYS A 242 1.98 -4.09 -26.38
C LYS A 242 3.52 -4.02 -26.33
N ASN A 243 4.10 -3.02 -25.66
CA ASN A 243 5.57 -2.80 -25.62
C ASN A 243 6.14 -2.67 -24.20
N ARG A 244 5.47 -3.19 -23.18
CA ARG A 244 5.89 -2.96 -21.77
C ARG A 244 7.33 -3.38 -21.46
N ARG A 245 7.83 -4.46 -22.08
CA ARG A 245 9.24 -4.87 -21.94
C ARG A 245 10.19 -3.79 -22.46
N GLY A 246 9.90 -3.26 -23.65
CA GLY A 246 10.69 -2.17 -24.26
C GLY A 246 10.61 -0.88 -23.44
N ASP A 247 9.44 -0.55 -22.89
CA ASP A 247 9.28 0.64 -22.03
C ASP A 247 10.10 0.52 -20.75
N ILE A 248 10.13 -0.67 -20.14
CA ILE A 248 10.93 -0.94 -18.94
C ILE A 248 12.41 -0.91 -19.26
N TYR A 249 12.84 -1.53 -20.36
CA TYR A 249 14.23 -1.47 -20.81
C TYR A 249 14.69 -0.02 -21.02
N ASN A 250 13.89 0.79 -21.72
CA ASN A 250 14.17 2.21 -21.93
C ASN A 250 14.19 3.02 -20.62
N ALA A 251 13.32 2.68 -19.68
CA ALA A 251 13.32 3.31 -18.35
C ALA A 251 14.61 2.98 -17.58
N ILE A 252 15.05 1.71 -17.59
CA ILE A 252 16.31 1.28 -16.99
C ILE A 252 17.48 2.05 -17.63
N HIS A 253 17.55 2.06 -18.94
CA HIS A 253 18.59 2.76 -19.69
C HIS A 253 18.64 4.26 -19.33
N THR A 254 17.49 4.92 -19.25
CA THR A 254 17.40 6.33 -18.87
C THR A 254 17.90 6.56 -17.44
N ILE A 255 17.46 5.72 -16.49
CA ILE A 255 17.84 5.83 -15.08
C ILE A 255 19.33 5.58 -14.90
N VAL A 256 19.87 4.54 -15.52
CA VAL A 256 21.31 4.21 -15.46
C VAL A 256 22.13 5.37 -16.00
N ASN A 257 21.81 5.90 -17.16
CA ASN A 257 22.54 7.02 -17.76
C ASN A 257 22.44 8.31 -16.92
N ASP A 258 21.24 8.64 -16.42
CA ASP A 258 21.04 9.82 -15.58
C ASP A 258 21.80 9.71 -14.24
N THR A 259 22.00 8.50 -13.76
CA THR A 259 22.60 8.23 -12.45
C THR A 259 24.12 8.13 -12.55
N ILE A 260 24.65 7.39 -13.49
CA ILE A 260 26.10 7.20 -13.70
C ILE A 260 26.73 8.50 -14.22
N GLY A 261 26.05 9.19 -15.15
CA GLY A 261 26.53 10.48 -15.69
C GLY A 261 26.60 11.63 -14.67
N THR A 262 25.98 11.49 -13.48
CA THR A 262 25.88 12.58 -12.48
C THR A 262 26.74 12.39 -11.24
N ASN A 263 27.71 11.48 -11.25
CA ASN A 263 28.57 11.19 -10.09
C ASN A 263 27.72 10.72 -8.87
N MET A 264 27.39 9.44 -8.81
CA MET A 264 26.46 8.82 -7.84
C MET A 264 26.95 8.99 -6.40
N SER A 265 26.56 10.08 -5.77
CA SER A 265 26.71 10.22 -4.33
C SER A 265 25.47 9.70 -3.59
N SER A 266 25.61 9.19 -2.38
CA SER A 266 24.49 8.77 -1.54
C SER A 266 23.44 9.88 -1.35
N ALA A 267 23.85 11.15 -1.46
CA ALA A 267 22.97 12.32 -1.39
C ALA A 267 22.08 12.44 -2.65
N ASN A 268 22.62 12.17 -3.83
CA ASN A 268 21.86 12.17 -5.08
C ASN A 268 20.86 11.01 -5.13
N MET A 269 21.27 9.83 -4.67
CA MET A 269 20.39 8.67 -4.54
C MET A 269 19.21 8.97 -3.62
N LYS A 270 19.42 9.57 -2.46
CA LYS A 270 18.33 10.02 -1.55
C LYS A 270 17.34 10.94 -2.23
N LYS A 271 17.83 11.89 -3.02
CA LYS A 271 16.98 12.83 -3.75
C LYS A 271 16.16 12.14 -4.84
N TYR A 272 16.74 11.17 -5.55
CA TYR A 272 16.03 10.35 -6.54
C TYR A 272 14.97 9.47 -5.88
N TYR A 273 15.33 8.75 -4.83
CA TYR A 273 14.39 7.92 -4.06
C TYR A 273 13.19 8.71 -3.55
N LYS A 274 13.43 9.91 -3.05
CA LYS A 274 12.34 10.79 -2.60
C LYS A 274 11.40 11.17 -3.74
N LYS A 275 11.95 11.53 -4.92
CA LYS A 275 11.13 11.82 -6.11
C LYS A 275 10.33 10.62 -6.57
N LEU A 276 10.95 9.44 -6.53
CA LEU A 276 10.31 8.20 -6.93
C LEU A 276 9.19 7.80 -5.97
N ALA A 277 9.44 7.85 -4.66
CA ALA A 277 8.43 7.58 -3.64
C ALA A 277 7.21 8.50 -3.75
N MET A 278 7.42 9.79 -4.11
CA MET A 278 6.31 10.72 -4.38
C MET A 278 5.46 10.29 -5.58
N LYS A 279 6.05 9.64 -6.58
CA LYS A 279 5.34 9.19 -7.79
C LYS A 279 4.75 7.80 -7.66
N ALA A 280 5.29 6.98 -6.76
CA ALA A 280 4.86 5.60 -6.59
C ALA A 280 3.39 5.47 -6.21
N ASP A 281 2.93 6.23 -5.23
CA ASP A 281 1.52 6.22 -4.84
C ASP A 281 0.60 6.70 -5.99
N VAL A 282 1.07 7.64 -6.82
CA VAL A 282 0.33 8.10 -8.01
C VAL A 282 0.27 6.99 -9.06
N PHE A 283 1.36 6.28 -9.28
CA PHE A 283 1.39 5.12 -10.17
C PHE A 283 0.44 4.03 -9.67
N SER A 284 0.52 3.67 -8.38
CA SER A 284 -0.36 2.67 -7.76
C SER A 284 -1.84 3.05 -7.92
N LEU A 285 -2.20 4.32 -7.68
CA LEU A 285 -3.56 4.80 -7.91
C LEU A 285 -3.96 4.69 -9.39
N GLY A 286 -3.05 4.97 -10.32
CA GLY A 286 -3.27 4.81 -11.75
C GLY A 286 -3.57 3.35 -12.13
N ILE A 287 -2.85 2.39 -11.55
CA ILE A 287 -3.12 0.95 -11.75
C ILE A 287 -4.50 0.57 -11.20
N VAL A 288 -4.85 1.01 -9.99
CA VAL A 288 -6.19 0.76 -9.42
C VAL A 288 -7.28 1.33 -10.32
N MET A 289 -7.16 2.58 -10.75
CA MET A 289 -8.12 3.19 -11.68
C MET A 289 -8.27 2.37 -12.94
N PHE A 290 -7.15 1.98 -13.53
CA PHE A 290 -7.15 1.19 -14.76
C PHE A 290 -7.85 -0.16 -14.57
N LEU A 291 -7.49 -0.94 -13.54
CA LEU A 291 -8.10 -2.23 -13.26
C LEU A 291 -9.61 -2.11 -13.01
N MET A 292 -10.01 -1.14 -12.19
CA MET A 292 -11.42 -0.94 -11.84
C MET A 292 -12.28 -0.43 -13.00
N THR A 293 -11.70 0.34 -13.92
CA THR A 293 -12.45 0.90 -15.07
C THR A 293 -12.40 0.02 -16.31
N ALA A 294 -11.30 -0.69 -16.55
CA ALA A 294 -11.16 -1.56 -17.71
C ALA A 294 -12.13 -2.76 -17.67
N ASN A 295 -12.37 -3.30 -16.49
CA ASN A 295 -13.24 -4.46 -16.27
C ASN A 295 -14.72 -4.08 -16.04
N ASN A 296 -15.06 -2.79 -16.02
CA ASN A 296 -16.42 -2.36 -15.76
C ASN A 296 -17.18 -2.12 -17.07
N GLU A 297 -18.04 -3.08 -17.45
CA GLU A 297 -18.86 -3.01 -18.68
C GLU A 297 -19.92 -1.90 -18.63
N GLU A 298 -20.32 -1.43 -17.44
CA GLU A 298 -21.33 -0.38 -17.26
C GLU A 298 -20.80 1.03 -17.53
N LEU A 299 -19.48 1.21 -17.62
CA LEU A 299 -18.90 2.52 -17.93
C LEU A 299 -19.08 2.85 -19.40
N SER A 300 -19.61 4.04 -19.67
CA SER A 300 -19.69 4.55 -21.03
C SER A 300 -18.29 4.72 -21.64
N LEU A 301 -18.21 4.68 -22.98
CA LEU A 301 -16.95 4.92 -23.72
C LEU A 301 -16.32 6.27 -23.41
N ASN A 302 -17.11 7.25 -22.94
CA ASN A 302 -16.62 8.58 -22.57
C ASN A 302 -16.07 8.63 -21.12
N GLU A 303 -16.30 7.59 -20.34
CA GLU A 303 -15.84 7.48 -18.94
C GLU A 303 -14.65 6.53 -18.81
N LYS A 304 -14.38 5.70 -19.84
CA LYS A 304 -13.22 4.81 -19.95
C LYS A 304 -12.05 5.54 -20.59
#